data_d93c5c05da65e0d77e0364cf860a1610
#
_entry.id   d93c5c05da65e0d77e0364cf860a1610
#
_cell.length_a   1.000
_cell.length_b   1.000
_cell.length_c   1.000
_cell.angle_alpha   90.00
_cell.angle_beta   90.00
_cell.angle_gamma   90.00
#
_symmetry.space_group_name_H-M   'P 1'
#
loop_
_entity.id
_entity.type
_entity.pdbx_description
1 polymer ?
#
loop_
_entity_poly.entity_id
_entity_poly.type
_entity_poly.pdbx_seq_one_letter_code
_entity_poly.pdbx_strand_id
1 'polypeptide(L)'
;MEWVGDTGPSPIPVGLLDRVMYLGSPTTAPDGSRLPPAAPGPQAHLAVQGPGTEPLRPHFHGVDQFQFFVAGAGSVGAHEVEAGVVHYADRNSVYGPLRPGPDGMAYATLRPSHDPGASFMPGARDELAARLRERPGPRRNFTVHLPPAGADGWQDVAADDDGLRIAVRAVAPRATVGVTVGGAGAYVAVVDGALSAEGRVVPRGAVAWCPPGQAEVVAGEAGATVALLQFPAEPAA
;
A
#
# COMPACT_ATOMS: atom_id res chain seq x y z
N MET A 1 9.57 -2.98 14.84
CA MET A 1 9.12 -2.68 13.44
C MET A 1 10.06 -3.40 12.50
N GLU A 2 9.55 -4.35 11.73
CA GLU A 2 10.34 -5.07 10.73
C GLU A 2 10.14 -4.39 9.36
N TRP A 3 11.24 -4.02 8.71
CA TRP A 3 11.25 -3.38 7.41
C TRP A 3 11.39 -4.43 6.32
N VAL A 4 10.54 -4.35 5.32
CA VAL A 4 10.48 -5.26 4.17
C VAL A 4 10.27 -4.47 2.87
N GLY A 5 10.65 -5.07 1.74
CA GLY A 5 10.39 -4.51 0.42
C GLY A 5 11.51 -3.69 -0.18
N ASP A 6 11.34 -3.41 -1.44
CA ASP A 6 12.18 -2.57 -2.30
C ASP A 6 11.36 -1.97 -3.46
N THR A 7 12.02 -1.37 -4.43
CA THR A 7 11.36 -0.79 -5.61
C THR A 7 11.04 -1.80 -6.71
N GLY A 8 11.44 -3.07 -6.55
CA GLY A 8 11.35 -4.08 -7.59
C GLY A 8 12.45 -3.95 -8.65
N PRO A 9 12.35 -4.72 -9.74
CA PRO A 9 13.33 -4.72 -10.82
C PRO A 9 13.38 -3.37 -11.55
N SER A 10 14.56 -2.92 -11.93
CA SER A 10 14.76 -1.71 -12.74
C SER A 10 15.80 -1.99 -13.85
N PRO A 11 15.45 -1.90 -15.14
CA PRO A 11 14.09 -1.64 -15.66
C PRO A 11 13.13 -2.80 -15.41
N ILE A 12 11.81 -2.52 -15.42
CA ILE A 12 10.78 -3.55 -15.30
C ILE A 12 10.73 -4.34 -16.62
N PRO A 13 10.90 -5.68 -16.61
CA PRO A 13 10.88 -6.48 -17.84
C PRO A 13 9.53 -6.44 -18.57
N VAL A 14 9.58 -6.44 -19.91
CA VAL A 14 8.38 -6.50 -20.75
C VAL A 14 7.59 -7.80 -20.49
N GLY A 15 6.28 -7.68 -20.32
CA GLY A 15 5.41 -8.81 -20.07
C GLY A 15 5.51 -9.43 -18.67
N LEU A 16 6.37 -8.89 -17.80
CA LEU A 16 6.46 -9.38 -16.42
C LEU A 16 5.17 -9.07 -15.66
N LEU A 17 4.55 -10.11 -15.12
CA LEU A 17 3.50 -9.99 -14.11
C LEU A 17 3.93 -10.83 -12.92
N ASP A 18 4.29 -10.18 -11.82
CA ASP A 18 4.85 -10.85 -10.64
C ASP A 18 4.28 -10.28 -9.34
N ARG A 19 4.37 -11.09 -8.29
CA ARG A 19 3.97 -10.72 -6.94
C ARG A 19 4.96 -11.30 -5.93
N VAL A 20 5.66 -10.42 -5.23
CA VAL A 20 6.60 -10.78 -4.18
C VAL A 20 5.98 -10.49 -2.82
N MET A 21 5.77 -11.53 -2.01
CA MET A 21 5.24 -11.38 -0.65
C MET A 21 6.30 -10.79 0.26
N TYR A 22 5.93 -9.77 0.99
CA TYR A 22 6.76 -9.11 2.00
C TYR A 22 6.34 -9.46 3.42
N LEU A 23 5.03 -9.50 3.68
CA LEU A 23 4.46 -9.76 4.99
C LEU A 23 3.16 -10.55 4.84
N GLY A 24 2.90 -11.46 5.75
CA GLY A 24 1.73 -12.33 5.71
C GLY A 24 1.90 -13.52 4.75
N SER A 25 0.81 -14.15 4.39
CA SER A 25 0.80 -15.34 3.53
C SER A 25 0.22 -15.03 2.15
N PRO A 26 0.72 -15.68 1.09
CA PRO A 26 0.12 -15.57 -0.22
C PRO A 26 -1.28 -16.17 -0.21
N THR A 27 -2.13 -15.72 -1.12
CA THR A 27 -3.52 -16.22 -1.30
C THR A 27 -3.61 -17.33 -2.31
N THR A 28 -2.60 -17.46 -3.15
CA THR A 28 -2.52 -18.46 -4.21
C THR A 28 -1.15 -19.14 -4.21
N ALA A 29 -1.14 -20.43 -4.47
CA ALA A 29 0.08 -21.17 -4.73
C ALA A 29 0.66 -20.83 -6.12
N PRO A 30 1.91 -21.21 -6.42
CA PRO A 30 2.53 -20.97 -7.73
C PRO A 30 1.76 -21.59 -8.91
N ASP A 31 1.00 -22.66 -8.68
CA ASP A 31 0.13 -23.30 -9.67
C ASP A 31 -1.23 -22.61 -9.86
N GLY A 32 -1.47 -21.48 -9.16
CA GLY A 32 -2.72 -20.73 -9.22
C GLY A 32 -3.83 -21.26 -8.32
N SER A 33 -3.63 -22.37 -7.62
CA SER A 33 -4.61 -22.89 -6.66
C SER A 33 -4.74 -21.98 -5.44
N ARG A 34 -5.95 -21.92 -4.87
CA ARG A 34 -6.21 -21.09 -3.67
C ARG A 34 -5.60 -21.77 -2.44
N LEU A 35 -4.79 -21.01 -1.71
CA LEU A 35 -4.26 -21.46 -0.43
C LEU A 35 -5.34 -21.37 0.66
N PRO A 36 -5.26 -22.20 1.71
CA PRO A 36 -6.15 -22.08 2.86
C PRO A 36 -5.99 -20.72 3.51
N PRO A 37 -7.03 -20.22 4.22
CA PRO A 37 -6.94 -18.94 4.95
C PRO A 37 -5.74 -18.96 5.89
N ALA A 38 -4.91 -17.93 5.77
CA ALA A 38 -3.81 -17.72 6.70
C ALA A 38 -4.33 -17.18 8.04
N ALA A 39 -3.46 -17.20 9.05
CA ALA A 39 -3.74 -16.54 10.31
C ALA A 39 -4.06 -15.04 10.09
N PRO A 40 -4.98 -14.45 10.86
CA PRO A 40 -5.26 -13.03 10.79
C PRO A 40 -3.98 -12.23 11.06
N GLY A 41 -3.76 -11.17 10.29
CA GLY A 41 -2.60 -10.30 10.44
C GLY A 41 -2.41 -9.43 9.20
N PRO A 42 -1.53 -8.44 9.27
CA PRO A 42 -1.25 -7.55 8.16
C PRO A 42 -0.67 -8.31 6.97
N GLN A 43 -0.94 -7.81 5.78
CA GLN A 43 -0.46 -8.38 4.53
C GLN A 43 0.18 -7.29 3.66
N ALA A 44 1.40 -7.54 3.20
CA ALA A 44 2.09 -6.67 2.26
C ALA A 44 2.74 -7.49 1.14
N HIS A 45 2.62 -7.01 -0.10
CA HIS A 45 3.33 -7.58 -1.24
C HIS A 45 3.64 -6.53 -2.29
N LEU A 46 4.74 -6.71 -3.00
CA LEU A 46 5.03 -5.96 -4.21
C LEU A 46 4.29 -6.61 -5.38
N ALA A 47 3.54 -5.83 -6.12
CA ALA A 47 2.99 -6.20 -7.42
C ALA A 47 3.81 -5.49 -8.51
N VAL A 48 4.22 -6.24 -9.52
CA VAL A 48 4.97 -5.73 -10.67
C VAL A 48 4.19 -6.02 -11.93
N GLN A 49 3.89 -4.97 -12.70
CA GLN A 49 3.24 -5.06 -14.01
C GLN A 49 4.17 -4.46 -15.06
N GLY A 50 4.78 -5.31 -15.85
CA GLY A 50 5.71 -4.90 -16.90
C GLY A 50 5.00 -4.26 -18.10
N PRO A 51 5.75 -3.57 -18.96
CA PRO A 51 5.24 -3.05 -20.22
C PRO A 51 4.56 -4.16 -21.04
N GLY A 52 3.41 -3.85 -21.62
CA GLY A 52 2.68 -4.77 -22.49
C GLY A 52 1.90 -5.88 -21.74
N THR A 53 1.87 -5.87 -20.42
CA THR A 53 0.95 -6.76 -19.69
C THR A 53 -0.49 -6.30 -19.84
N GLU A 54 -1.42 -7.26 -19.88
CA GLU A 54 -2.86 -6.97 -19.89
C GLU A 54 -3.25 -6.16 -18.65
N PRO A 55 -4.12 -5.15 -18.79
CA PRO A 55 -4.63 -4.43 -17.65
C PRO A 55 -5.31 -5.34 -16.62
N LEU A 56 -4.97 -5.16 -15.35
CA LEU A 56 -5.68 -5.84 -14.29
C LEU A 56 -7.10 -5.27 -14.21
N ARG A 57 -8.09 -6.10 -14.51
CA ARG A 57 -9.51 -5.71 -14.59
C ARG A 57 -10.02 -5.04 -13.31
N PRO A 58 -11.10 -4.23 -13.40
CA PRO A 58 -11.76 -3.70 -12.21
C PRO A 58 -12.12 -4.82 -11.23
N HIS A 59 -11.83 -4.59 -9.97
CA HIS A 59 -12.03 -5.57 -8.90
C HIS A 59 -12.20 -4.86 -7.55
N PHE A 60 -12.54 -5.63 -6.53
CA PHE A 60 -12.56 -5.19 -5.14
C PHE A 60 -11.95 -6.25 -4.23
N HIS A 61 -11.61 -5.85 -3.02
CA HIS A 61 -11.14 -6.69 -1.93
C HIS A 61 -12.07 -6.60 -0.72
N GLY A 62 -12.05 -7.62 0.13
CA GLY A 62 -12.84 -7.67 1.36
C GLY A 62 -12.22 -6.90 2.53
N VAL A 63 -11.09 -6.25 2.32
CA VAL A 63 -10.34 -5.49 3.32
C VAL A 63 -9.95 -4.13 2.75
N ASP A 64 -9.71 -3.17 3.64
CA ASP A 64 -9.17 -1.87 3.25
C ASP A 64 -7.73 -2.04 2.76
N GLN A 65 -7.32 -1.24 1.79
CA GLN A 65 -5.95 -1.33 1.29
C GLN A 65 -5.38 0.00 0.81
N PHE A 66 -4.07 0.11 0.95
CA PHE A 66 -3.25 1.07 0.22
C PHE A 66 -2.49 0.37 -0.90
N GLN A 67 -2.27 1.10 -1.99
CA GLN A 67 -1.28 0.78 -3.02
C GLN A 67 -0.29 1.94 -3.04
N PHE A 68 0.94 1.69 -2.65
CA PHE A 68 2.03 2.68 -2.69
C PHE A 68 2.89 2.39 -3.92
N PHE A 69 2.85 3.28 -4.89
CA PHE A 69 3.61 3.13 -6.14
C PHE A 69 5.08 3.47 -5.89
N VAL A 70 5.96 2.53 -6.20
CA VAL A 70 7.39 2.61 -5.87
C VAL A 70 8.28 2.76 -7.09
N ALA A 71 7.83 2.34 -8.28
CA ALA A 71 8.58 2.48 -9.54
C ALA A 71 7.63 2.50 -10.76
N GLY A 72 8.13 3.07 -11.85
CA GLY A 72 7.39 3.19 -13.10
C GLY A 72 6.18 4.10 -13.02
N ALA A 73 5.29 3.98 -14.02
CA ALA A 73 4.08 4.77 -14.11
C ALA A 73 2.94 3.98 -14.79
N GLY A 74 1.71 4.46 -14.63
CA GLY A 74 0.54 3.84 -15.22
C GLY A 74 -0.75 4.54 -14.82
N SER A 75 -1.86 3.78 -14.71
CA SER A 75 -3.12 4.34 -14.21
C SER A 75 -3.92 3.36 -13.35
N VAL A 76 -4.70 3.91 -12.42
CA VAL A 76 -5.74 3.23 -11.65
C VAL A 76 -7.07 3.87 -12.02
N GLY A 77 -7.87 3.17 -12.82
CA GLY A 77 -9.08 3.76 -13.40
C GLY A 77 -8.75 4.95 -14.29
N ALA A 78 -9.21 6.14 -13.89
CA ALA A 78 -8.95 7.41 -14.59
C ALA A 78 -7.77 8.20 -13.99
N HIS A 79 -7.14 7.71 -12.92
CA HIS A 79 -6.07 8.41 -12.22
C HIS A 79 -4.71 7.93 -12.69
N GLU A 80 -3.88 8.85 -13.15
CA GLU A 80 -2.46 8.59 -13.44
C GLU A 80 -1.72 8.30 -12.13
N VAL A 81 -0.80 7.35 -12.19
CA VAL A 81 0.04 6.95 -11.06
C VAL A 81 1.50 6.81 -11.48
N GLU A 82 2.38 7.18 -10.57
CA GLU A 82 3.82 7.07 -10.70
C GLU A 82 4.47 6.84 -9.31
N ALA A 83 5.76 6.67 -9.26
CA ALA A 83 6.47 6.52 -7.99
C ALA A 83 6.21 7.70 -7.04
N GLY A 84 5.80 7.42 -5.80
CA GLY A 84 5.40 8.42 -4.81
C GLY A 84 3.89 8.70 -4.78
N VAL A 85 3.09 8.01 -5.61
CA VAL A 85 1.63 8.07 -5.55
C VAL A 85 1.10 7.01 -4.57
N VAL A 86 0.02 7.33 -3.88
CA VAL A 86 -0.75 6.41 -3.03
C VAL A 86 -2.18 6.34 -3.53
N HIS A 87 -2.67 5.12 -3.76
CA HIS A 87 -4.08 4.86 -3.97
C HIS A 87 -4.66 4.15 -2.75
N TYR A 88 -5.82 4.62 -2.27
CA TYR A 88 -6.56 4.01 -1.18
C TYR A 88 -7.92 3.52 -1.66
N ALA A 89 -8.33 2.35 -1.19
CA ALA A 89 -9.67 1.81 -1.39
C ALA A 89 -10.20 1.17 -0.10
N ASP A 90 -11.37 1.62 0.35
CA ASP A 90 -12.12 0.93 1.39
C ASP A 90 -12.49 -0.49 0.94
N ARG A 91 -12.65 -1.41 1.89
CA ARG A 91 -13.20 -2.75 1.63
C ARG A 91 -14.47 -2.69 0.79
N ASN A 92 -14.58 -3.60 -0.16
CA ASN A 92 -15.71 -3.68 -1.10
C ASN A 92 -15.87 -2.43 -2.00
N SER A 93 -14.84 -1.62 -2.15
CA SER A 93 -14.78 -0.54 -3.14
C SER A 93 -14.18 -1.04 -4.44
N VAL A 94 -14.90 -0.91 -5.55
CA VAL A 94 -14.40 -1.32 -6.87
C VAL A 94 -13.43 -0.26 -7.38
N TYR A 95 -12.25 -0.67 -7.79
CA TYR A 95 -11.26 0.21 -8.42
C TYR A 95 -10.59 -0.47 -9.61
N GLY A 96 -9.82 0.30 -10.37
CA GLY A 96 -9.19 -0.14 -11.60
C GLY A 96 -10.03 0.20 -12.84
N PRO A 97 -9.65 -0.31 -14.03
CA PRO A 97 -8.54 -1.22 -14.25
C PRO A 97 -7.19 -0.59 -13.91
N LEU A 98 -6.20 -1.43 -13.54
CA LEU A 98 -4.81 -1.00 -13.40
C LEU A 98 -4.08 -1.25 -14.71
N ARG A 99 -3.52 -0.20 -15.29
CA ARG A 99 -2.82 -0.26 -16.58
C ARG A 99 -1.38 0.20 -16.41
N PRO A 100 -0.39 -0.67 -16.68
CA PRO A 100 1.00 -0.22 -16.70
C PRO A 100 1.23 0.74 -17.86
N GLY A 101 2.09 1.72 -17.63
CA GLY A 101 2.61 2.61 -18.67
C GLY A 101 3.68 1.95 -19.54
N PRO A 102 4.32 2.75 -20.42
CA PRO A 102 5.33 2.25 -21.36
C PRO A 102 6.52 1.55 -20.69
N ASP A 103 6.86 1.95 -19.48
CA ASP A 103 7.98 1.41 -18.70
C ASP A 103 7.53 0.44 -17.61
N GLY A 104 6.22 0.10 -17.57
CA GLY A 104 5.63 -0.70 -16.51
C GLY A 104 5.42 0.08 -15.22
N MET A 105 4.93 -0.61 -14.19
CA MET A 105 4.76 -0.06 -12.84
C MET A 105 4.97 -1.13 -11.77
N ALA A 106 5.45 -0.69 -10.61
CA ALA A 106 5.53 -1.52 -9.41
C ALA A 106 4.94 -0.78 -8.21
N TYR A 107 4.15 -1.49 -7.40
CA TYR A 107 3.50 -0.93 -6.23
C TYR A 107 3.38 -1.93 -5.09
N ALA A 108 3.61 -1.45 -3.88
CA ALA A 108 3.34 -2.21 -2.67
C ALA A 108 1.84 -2.18 -2.37
N THR A 109 1.21 -3.35 -2.30
CA THR A 109 -0.16 -3.51 -1.80
C THR A 109 -0.09 -3.81 -0.31
N LEU A 110 -0.74 -2.98 0.49
CA LEU A 110 -0.63 -2.94 1.93
C LEU A 110 -2.04 -3.07 2.54
N ARG A 111 -2.22 -3.99 3.49
CA ARG A 111 -3.51 -4.30 4.11
C ARG A 111 -3.36 -4.49 5.62
N PRO A 112 -4.36 -4.10 6.43
CA PRO A 112 -4.30 -4.29 7.89
C PRO A 112 -4.57 -5.73 8.30
N SER A 113 -5.15 -6.53 7.41
CA SER A 113 -5.46 -7.94 7.65
C SER A 113 -5.33 -8.77 6.36
N HIS A 114 -5.34 -10.10 6.55
CA HIS A 114 -5.29 -11.04 5.42
C HIS A 114 -6.52 -10.89 4.51
N ASP A 115 -6.28 -10.82 3.20
CA ASP A 115 -7.30 -10.81 2.16
C ASP A 115 -7.22 -12.09 1.32
N PRO A 116 -8.34 -12.78 1.09
CA PRO A 116 -8.36 -14.03 0.32
C PRO A 116 -8.17 -13.85 -1.20
N GLY A 117 -8.09 -12.61 -1.67
CA GLY A 117 -7.85 -12.28 -3.07
C GLY A 117 -8.92 -11.38 -3.69
N ALA A 118 -8.65 -10.96 -4.93
CA ALA A 118 -9.50 -10.04 -5.65
C ALA A 118 -10.80 -10.72 -6.15
N SER A 119 -11.90 -9.99 -6.07
CA SER A 119 -13.19 -10.33 -6.70
C SER A 119 -13.37 -9.45 -7.95
N PHE A 120 -13.30 -10.07 -9.14
CA PHE A 120 -13.25 -9.35 -10.42
C PHE A 120 -14.61 -9.02 -11.01
N MET A 121 -14.76 -7.78 -11.47
CA MET A 121 -15.95 -7.32 -12.19
C MET A 121 -15.92 -7.75 -13.67
N PRO A 122 -17.09 -7.98 -14.31
CA PRO A 122 -18.44 -7.90 -13.74
C PRO A 122 -18.90 -9.20 -13.01
N GLY A 123 -18.09 -10.25 -13.01
CA GLY A 123 -18.49 -11.58 -12.50
C GLY A 123 -18.83 -11.60 -11.01
N ALA A 124 -18.21 -10.71 -10.21
CA ALA A 124 -18.44 -10.63 -8.76
C ALA A 124 -19.55 -9.61 -8.35
N ARG A 125 -20.44 -9.22 -9.28
CA ARG A 125 -21.49 -8.22 -9.01
C ARG A 125 -22.43 -8.63 -7.88
N ASP A 126 -22.88 -9.86 -7.85
CA ASP A 126 -23.81 -10.34 -6.84
C ASP A 126 -23.14 -10.47 -5.47
N GLU A 127 -21.89 -10.90 -5.45
CA GLU A 127 -21.06 -10.91 -4.24
C GLU A 127 -20.92 -9.48 -3.68
N LEU A 128 -20.56 -8.51 -4.53
CA LEU A 128 -20.47 -7.11 -4.11
C LEU A 128 -21.79 -6.61 -3.53
N ALA A 129 -22.90 -6.87 -4.22
CA ALA A 129 -24.22 -6.45 -3.76
C ALA A 129 -24.60 -7.07 -2.40
N ALA A 130 -24.21 -8.32 -2.14
CA ALA A 130 -24.40 -8.96 -0.83
C ALA A 130 -23.57 -8.26 0.26
N ARG A 131 -22.27 -8.06 0.02
CA ARG A 131 -21.36 -7.39 0.96
C ARG A 131 -21.78 -5.95 1.28
N LEU A 132 -22.31 -5.21 0.29
CA LEU A 132 -22.78 -3.84 0.48
C LEU A 132 -24.09 -3.77 1.30
N ARG A 133 -24.94 -4.81 1.24
CA ARG A 133 -26.13 -4.91 2.12
C ARG A 133 -25.74 -5.18 3.58
N GLU A 134 -24.70 -5.98 3.81
CA GLU A 134 -24.21 -6.28 5.16
C GLU A 134 -23.54 -5.05 5.81
N ARG A 135 -22.88 -4.22 5.02
CA ARG A 135 -22.23 -2.99 5.47
C ARG A 135 -22.58 -1.83 4.53
N PRO A 136 -23.73 -1.19 4.71
CA PRO A 136 -24.13 -0.04 3.91
C PRO A 136 -23.29 1.19 4.25
N GLY A 137 -23.23 2.14 3.34
CA GLY A 137 -22.55 3.42 3.50
C GLY A 137 -21.62 3.78 2.35
N PRO A 138 -21.11 5.00 2.34
CA PRO A 138 -20.16 5.46 1.32
C PRO A 138 -18.86 4.66 1.38
N ARG A 139 -18.18 4.57 0.25
CA ARG A 139 -16.88 3.94 0.12
C ARG A 139 -15.90 4.93 -0.45
N ARG A 140 -14.74 5.05 0.19
CA ARG A 140 -13.65 5.85 -0.33
C ARG A 140 -12.86 5.06 -1.36
N ASN A 141 -12.48 5.74 -2.40
CA ASN A 141 -11.62 5.24 -3.46
C ASN A 141 -10.97 6.46 -4.10
N PHE A 142 -9.71 6.71 -3.77
CA PHE A 142 -9.04 7.93 -4.20
C PHE A 142 -7.53 7.72 -4.37
N THR A 143 -6.94 8.60 -5.12
CA THR A 143 -5.50 8.61 -5.41
C THR A 143 -4.93 9.97 -5.02
N VAL A 144 -3.78 9.98 -4.35
CA VAL A 144 -3.07 11.20 -3.96
C VAL A 144 -1.60 11.10 -4.35
N HIS A 145 -1.04 12.22 -4.79
CA HIS A 145 0.39 12.40 -4.94
C HIS A 145 0.96 12.85 -3.58
N LEU A 146 2.01 12.19 -3.13
CA LEU A 146 2.69 12.60 -1.91
C LEU A 146 3.49 13.87 -2.21
N PRO A 147 3.22 15.00 -1.52
CA PRO A 147 3.96 16.23 -1.74
C PRO A 147 5.38 16.13 -1.20
N PRO A 148 6.30 17.02 -1.60
CA PRO A 148 7.56 17.20 -0.92
C PRO A 148 7.32 17.45 0.58
N ALA A 149 7.98 16.67 1.43
CA ALA A 149 7.77 16.75 2.87
C ALA A 149 8.61 17.88 3.51
N GLY A 150 7.99 18.61 4.43
CA GLY A 150 8.69 19.56 5.30
C GLY A 150 9.38 18.89 6.50
N ALA A 151 10.32 19.61 7.13
CA ALA A 151 11.03 19.13 8.32
C ALA A 151 10.25 19.35 9.63
N ASP A 152 9.24 20.24 9.65
CA ASP A 152 8.60 20.76 10.87
C ASP A 152 7.55 19.81 11.49
N GLY A 153 7.44 18.58 11.02
CA GLY A 153 6.49 17.61 11.54
C GLY A 153 5.82 16.77 10.46
N TRP A 154 4.80 16.02 10.86
CA TRP A 154 3.95 15.28 9.95
C TRP A 154 3.00 16.24 9.24
N GLN A 155 2.99 16.19 7.91
CA GLN A 155 2.09 16.94 7.05
C GLN A 155 1.01 15.98 6.54
N ASP A 156 -0.24 16.25 6.91
CA ASP A 156 -1.37 15.45 6.43
C ASP A 156 -1.64 15.74 4.95
N VAL A 157 -1.75 14.66 4.18
CA VAL A 157 -2.14 14.67 2.76
C VAL A 157 -3.62 14.33 2.63
N ALA A 158 -4.09 13.39 3.45
CA ALA A 158 -5.49 13.05 3.64
C ALA A 158 -5.71 12.58 5.08
N ALA A 159 -6.82 12.99 5.69
CA ALA A 159 -7.21 12.54 7.02
C ALA A 159 -8.73 12.61 7.17
N ASP A 160 -9.30 11.60 7.83
CA ASP A 160 -10.72 11.51 8.13
C ASP A 160 -10.96 11.20 9.62
N ASP A 161 -12.16 11.51 10.11
CA ASP A 161 -12.55 11.38 11.53
C ASP A 161 -12.53 9.91 12.03
N ASP A 162 -12.61 8.93 11.13
CA ASP A 162 -12.52 7.51 11.47
C ASP A 162 -11.07 7.01 11.67
N GLY A 163 -10.10 7.90 11.53
CA GLY A 163 -8.69 7.62 11.72
C GLY A 163 -7.94 7.24 10.45
N LEU A 164 -8.57 7.20 9.27
CA LEU A 164 -7.82 7.13 8.01
C LEU A 164 -6.87 8.32 7.92
N ARG A 165 -5.58 8.05 7.65
CA ARG A 165 -4.60 9.12 7.53
C ARG A 165 -3.49 8.75 6.55
N ILE A 166 -3.20 9.66 5.65
CA ILE A 166 -2.00 9.67 4.82
C ILE A 166 -1.22 10.92 5.21
N ALA A 167 -0.01 10.76 5.70
CA ALA A 167 0.84 11.88 6.06
C ALA A 167 2.28 11.66 5.62
N VAL A 168 3.01 12.73 5.36
CA VAL A 168 4.43 12.69 4.99
C VAL A 168 5.28 13.48 5.96
N ARG A 169 6.55 13.11 6.08
CA ARG A 169 7.54 13.82 6.87
C ARG A 169 8.93 13.67 6.31
N ALA A 170 9.68 14.78 6.24
CA ALA A 170 11.13 14.73 6.06
C ALA A 170 11.80 14.44 7.41
N VAL A 171 12.77 13.56 7.39
CA VAL A 171 13.58 13.17 8.55
C VAL A 171 15.02 13.56 8.25
N ALA A 172 15.56 14.48 9.04
CA ALA A 172 16.93 14.97 8.86
C ALA A 172 17.95 13.82 8.97
N PRO A 173 19.16 13.98 8.39
CA PRO A 173 20.22 12.98 8.49
C PRO A 173 20.45 12.50 9.93
N ARG A 174 20.41 11.19 10.13
CA ARG A 174 20.61 10.51 11.42
C ARG A 174 19.62 10.86 12.53
N ALA A 175 18.58 11.64 12.22
CA ALA A 175 17.56 11.99 13.22
C ALA A 175 16.61 10.82 13.48
N THR A 176 16.09 10.76 14.70
CA THR A 176 15.00 9.87 15.10
C THR A 176 13.70 10.64 15.17
N VAL A 177 12.63 10.05 14.66
CA VAL A 177 11.29 10.63 14.65
C VAL A 177 10.28 9.66 15.19
N GLY A 178 9.47 10.12 16.15
CA GLY A 178 8.33 9.37 16.67
C GLY A 178 7.19 9.28 15.65
N VAL A 179 6.56 8.11 15.64
CA VAL A 179 5.36 7.80 14.84
C VAL A 179 4.27 7.34 15.78
N THR A 180 3.20 8.12 15.89
CA THR A 180 1.99 7.70 16.63
C THR A 180 1.01 7.07 15.66
N VAL A 181 0.61 5.85 15.93
CA VAL A 181 -0.28 5.04 15.08
C VAL A 181 -1.59 4.81 15.82
N GLY A 182 -2.69 5.14 15.15
CA GLY A 182 -4.06 4.89 15.61
C GLY A 182 -4.80 3.89 14.71
N GLY A 183 -6.10 3.98 14.69
CA GLY A 183 -6.96 3.19 13.80
C GLY A 183 -6.73 1.68 13.93
N ALA A 184 -6.79 1.00 12.80
CA ALA A 184 -6.47 -0.44 12.70
C ALA A 184 -4.97 -0.71 12.50
N GLY A 185 -4.09 0.27 12.72
CA GLY A 185 -2.67 0.20 12.43
C GLY A 185 -2.27 0.95 11.17
N ALA A 186 -0.98 0.97 10.87
CA ALA A 186 -0.44 1.71 9.74
C ALA A 186 0.74 0.99 9.08
N TYR A 187 1.05 1.37 7.85
CA TYR A 187 2.37 1.16 7.27
C TYR A 187 3.15 2.47 7.28
N VAL A 188 4.42 2.39 7.62
CA VAL A 188 5.39 3.45 7.31
C VAL A 188 6.13 3.04 6.05
N ALA A 189 6.20 3.93 5.07
CA ALA A 189 6.87 3.71 3.80
C ALA A 189 8.03 4.69 3.60
N VAL A 190 9.13 4.22 3.03
CA VAL A 190 10.27 5.07 2.64
C VAL A 190 9.99 5.63 1.24
N VAL A 191 9.65 6.92 1.18
CA VAL A 191 9.31 7.61 -0.08
C VAL A 191 10.56 8.03 -0.83
N ASP A 192 11.57 8.54 -0.10
CA ASP A 192 12.85 8.98 -0.66
C ASP A 192 13.95 8.86 0.39
N GLY A 193 15.22 8.82 -0.07
CA GLY A 193 16.37 8.62 0.80
C GLY A 193 16.42 7.20 1.38
N ALA A 194 16.88 7.07 2.62
CA ALA A 194 16.98 5.80 3.31
C ALA A 194 16.83 5.97 4.83
N LEU A 195 16.31 4.92 5.47
CA LEU A 195 16.32 4.80 6.92
C LEU A 195 17.45 3.86 7.39
N SER A 196 17.68 3.85 8.69
CA SER A 196 18.58 2.93 9.38
C SER A 196 17.76 2.10 10.36
N ALA A 197 17.86 0.78 10.28
CA ALA A 197 17.22 -0.15 11.22
C ALA A 197 18.20 -1.27 11.57
N GLU A 198 18.50 -1.42 12.87
CA GLU A 198 19.40 -2.47 13.37
C GLU A 198 20.75 -2.53 12.62
N GLY A 199 21.30 -1.35 12.29
CA GLY A 199 22.58 -1.22 11.55
C GLY A 199 22.48 -1.53 10.05
N ARG A 200 21.30 -1.77 9.51
CA ARG A 200 21.05 -1.99 8.07
C ARG A 200 20.44 -0.75 7.43
N VAL A 201 20.79 -0.54 6.16
CA VAL A 201 20.14 0.48 5.33
C VAL A 201 18.79 -0.04 4.87
N VAL A 202 17.74 0.76 5.10
CA VAL A 202 16.38 0.52 4.63
C VAL A 202 16.12 1.46 3.45
N PRO A 203 16.08 0.95 2.22
CA PRO A 203 16.04 1.78 1.03
C PRO A 203 14.65 2.35 0.75
N ARG A 204 14.59 3.28 -0.19
CA ARG A 204 13.35 3.72 -0.84
C ARG A 204 12.50 2.53 -1.30
N GLY A 205 11.17 2.64 -1.16
CA GLY A 205 10.20 1.59 -1.50
C GLY A 205 9.95 0.58 -0.36
N ALA A 206 10.83 0.51 0.64
CA ALA A 206 10.62 -0.35 1.79
C ALA A 206 9.43 0.14 2.63
N VAL A 207 8.76 -0.82 3.26
CA VAL A 207 7.60 -0.58 4.14
C VAL A 207 7.77 -1.35 5.44
N ALA A 208 7.15 -0.87 6.52
CA ALA A 208 7.04 -1.62 7.76
C ALA A 208 5.64 -1.49 8.34
N TRP A 209 5.09 -2.59 8.86
CA TRP A 209 3.86 -2.59 9.62
C TRP A 209 4.08 -2.04 11.03
N CYS A 210 3.20 -1.15 11.44
CA CYS A 210 3.15 -0.57 12.78
C CYS A 210 1.76 -0.82 13.36
N PRO A 211 1.63 -1.67 14.38
CA PRO A 211 0.37 -1.79 15.12
C PRO A 211 0.03 -0.47 15.81
N PRO A 212 -1.22 -0.27 16.26
CA PRO A 212 -1.59 0.89 17.06
C PRO A 212 -0.65 1.08 18.24
N GLY A 213 -0.18 2.30 18.48
CA GLY A 213 0.77 2.64 19.52
C GLY A 213 1.83 3.65 19.10
N GLN A 214 3.01 3.53 19.71
CA GLN A 214 4.16 4.39 19.40
C GLN A 214 5.25 3.57 18.71
N ALA A 215 5.86 4.16 17.69
CA ALA A 215 7.00 3.61 16.98
C ALA A 215 8.02 4.73 16.70
N GLU A 216 9.21 4.37 16.26
CA GLU A 216 10.25 5.31 15.89
C GLU A 216 10.88 4.91 14.56
N VAL A 217 11.27 5.90 13.78
CA VAL A 217 12.08 5.74 12.57
C VAL A 217 13.36 6.55 12.69
N VAL A 218 14.45 5.99 12.21
CA VAL A 218 15.78 6.63 12.23
C VAL A 218 16.22 6.84 10.77
N ALA A 219 16.51 8.08 10.40
CA ALA A 219 17.03 8.36 9.06
C ALA A 219 18.46 7.88 8.90
N GLY A 220 18.81 7.49 7.68
CA GLY A 220 20.17 7.20 7.28
C GLY A 220 21.05 8.46 7.15
N GLU A 221 22.25 8.28 6.61
CA GLU A 221 23.28 9.34 6.48
C GLU A 221 22.81 10.57 5.70
N ALA A 222 21.97 10.40 4.68
CA ALA A 222 21.49 11.49 3.82
C ALA A 222 20.10 12.01 4.24
N GLY A 223 19.48 11.45 5.28
CA GLY A 223 18.09 11.72 5.61
C GLY A 223 17.10 10.85 4.83
N ALA A 224 15.82 11.07 5.06
CA ALA A 224 14.75 10.36 4.38
C ALA A 224 13.47 11.18 4.32
N THR A 225 12.61 10.85 3.36
CA THR A 225 11.19 11.19 3.39
C THR A 225 10.39 9.91 3.65
N VAL A 226 9.51 9.98 4.63
CA VAL A 226 8.64 8.85 4.99
C VAL A 226 7.17 9.22 4.86
N ALA A 227 6.34 8.23 4.53
CA ALA A 227 4.89 8.34 4.56
C ALA A 227 4.30 7.44 5.64
N LEU A 228 3.31 7.95 6.36
CA LEU A 228 2.42 7.18 7.23
C LEU A 228 1.13 6.88 6.46
N LEU A 229 0.80 5.61 6.32
CA LEU A 229 -0.39 5.09 5.65
C LEU A 229 -1.25 4.36 6.70
N GLN A 230 -2.08 5.11 7.42
CA GLN A 230 -2.87 4.62 8.55
C GLN A 230 -4.27 4.24 8.12
N PHE A 231 -4.68 3.04 8.49
CA PHE A 231 -6.02 2.53 8.24
C PHE A 231 -7.04 3.12 9.22
N PRO A 232 -8.31 3.24 8.80
CA PRO A 232 -9.39 3.63 9.69
C PRO A 232 -9.55 2.65 10.84
N ALA A 233 -10.14 3.10 11.93
CA ALA A 233 -10.55 2.21 13.00
C ALA A 233 -11.63 1.24 12.51
N GLU A 234 -11.61 -0.01 13.00
CA GLU A 234 -12.74 -0.90 12.75
C GLU A 234 -14.00 -0.29 13.38
N PRO A 235 -15.14 -0.26 12.67
CA PRO A 235 -16.38 0.19 13.26
C PRO A 235 -16.70 -0.61 14.52
N ALA A 236 -17.18 0.07 15.55
CA ALA A 236 -17.71 -0.63 16.72
C ALA A 236 -18.81 -1.62 16.30
N ALA A 237 -18.73 -2.83 16.84
CA ALA A 237 -19.66 -3.91 16.54
C ALA A 237 -21.07 -3.62 17.11
#